data_34b63bf1461a46b53b505c700418cdb2
#
_entry.id   34b63bf1461a46b53b505c700418cdb2
#
_cell.length_a   1.000
_cell.length_b   1.000
_cell.length_c   1.000
_cell.angle_alpha   90.00
_cell.angle_beta   90.00
_cell.angle_gamma   90.00
#
_symmetry.space_group_name_H-M   'P 1'
#
loop_
_entity.id
_entity.type
_entity.pdbx_description
1 polymer ?
#
loop_
_entity_poly.entity_id
_entity_poly.type
_entity_poly.pdbx_seq_one_letter_code
_entity_poly.pdbx_strand_id
1 'polypeptide(L)'
;MPGLNDSHASFAALTPSPRLTRPLEQLALSLTMYCNLECKMCSVWEVRKHGVPFELAKQVIADARSLGATTLTPFGAESFMRKDFIDILEYAHSIGYRLLSIVSNGTMITDAHLDRMQRCPSVRLNISIDGPRDIHDELRGAGMYDKAVATARKCIARGIAVAFSGVIMRETLPRLEALIDLAVDVGIPSVSYQPFQTEIAGSHKDIPRFSLAAEKRDAIVARLHELSDYAEKRGVNVYTESLFGAVPDYLVYGKRPIPLGGCNVPSRMLLVDWRGDIYPCFFMGRESERMGNVYRDQLSDIWHSIMHKQLQTLALTERCPGCLAACSDVRTFAENAAG
;
A
#
# COMPACT_ATOMS: atom_id res chain seq x y z
N MET A 1 -13.82 11.82 -19.10
CA MET A 1 -12.46 11.27 -19.21
C MET A 1 -11.82 11.86 -20.46
N PRO A 2 -10.75 12.68 -20.38
CA PRO A 2 -9.95 13.02 -21.55
C PRO A 2 -8.97 11.88 -21.77
N GLY A 3 -8.89 11.41 -23.05
CA GLY A 3 -8.21 10.21 -23.48
C GLY A 3 -6.75 10.12 -23.10
N LEU A 4 -6.43 9.05 -22.39
CA LEU A 4 -5.09 8.48 -22.41
C LEU A 4 -4.95 7.79 -23.78
N ASN A 5 -4.09 8.35 -24.62
CA ASN A 5 -3.71 7.75 -25.88
C ASN A 5 -3.35 6.27 -25.68
N ASP A 6 -4.18 5.40 -26.25
CA ASP A 6 -3.86 3.98 -26.46
C ASP A 6 -2.76 3.86 -27.51
N SER A 7 -1.54 4.22 -27.14
CA SER A 7 -0.40 3.74 -27.89
C SER A 7 -0.20 2.28 -27.50
N HIS A 8 -0.80 1.37 -28.28
CA HIS A 8 -0.48 -0.05 -28.32
C HIS A 8 1.01 -0.22 -28.70
N ALA A 9 1.91 0.04 -27.76
CA ALA A 9 3.29 -0.37 -27.93
C ALA A 9 3.31 -1.88 -27.78
N SER A 10 3.51 -2.58 -28.90
CA SER A 10 3.70 -4.02 -28.92
C SER A 10 4.80 -4.43 -27.93
N PHE A 11 4.45 -5.19 -26.90
CA PHE A 11 5.40 -5.77 -25.93
C PHE A 11 6.42 -6.69 -26.61
N ALA A 12 6.15 -7.16 -27.83
CA ALA A 12 6.97 -8.09 -28.59
C ALA A 12 8.38 -7.60 -28.93
N ALA A 13 8.67 -6.29 -28.80
CA ALA A 13 9.94 -5.69 -29.18
C ALA A 13 10.95 -5.52 -28.03
N LEU A 14 10.60 -5.89 -26.79
CA LEU A 14 11.49 -5.73 -25.63
C LEU A 14 12.35 -6.97 -25.44
N THR A 15 13.67 -6.85 -25.68
CA THR A 15 14.63 -7.91 -25.35
C THR A 15 14.83 -7.95 -23.85
N PRO A 16 14.58 -9.11 -23.17
CA PRO A 16 14.74 -9.21 -21.72
C PRO A 16 16.19 -8.94 -21.29
N SER A 17 16.36 -8.10 -20.25
CA SER A 17 17.67 -7.87 -19.67
C SER A 17 18.12 -9.09 -18.85
N PRO A 18 19.41 -9.54 -18.96
CA PRO A 18 19.92 -10.68 -18.19
C PRO A 18 20.01 -10.41 -16.67
N ARG A 19 19.77 -9.20 -16.19
CA ARG A 19 19.81 -8.83 -14.75
C ARG A 19 18.53 -9.14 -13.97
N LEU A 20 17.53 -9.79 -14.56
CA LEU A 20 16.15 -9.85 -14.04
C LEU A 20 15.80 -11.14 -13.28
N THR A 21 16.74 -12.04 -13.01
CA THR A 21 16.48 -13.23 -12.17
C THR A 21 16.78 -12.94 -10.70
N ARG A 22 15.85 -12.30 -10.02
CA ARG A 22 15.88 -12.17 -8.56
C ARG A 22 14.85 -13.10 -7.92
N PRO A 23 15.07 -13.57 -6.68
CA PRO A 23 14.02 -14.21 -5.92
C PRO A 23 12.84 -13.26 -5.75
N LEU A 24 11.63 -13.80 -5.72
CA LEU A 24 10.46 -13.05 -5.28
C LEU A 24 10.66 -12.63 -3.82
N GLU A 25 10.43 -11.37 -3.50
CA GLU A 25 10.59 -10.85 -2.13
C GLU A 25 9.24 -10.62 -1.44
N GLN A 26 8.23 -10.16 -2.22
CA GLN A 26 6.94 -9.74 -1.71
C GLN A 26 5.78 -10.32 -2.52
N LEU A 27 4.80 -10.87 -1.83
CA LEU A 27 3.47 -11.17 -2.36
C LEU A 27 2.47 -10.15 -1.81
N ALA A 28 1.81 -9.40 -2.70
CA ALA A 28 0.60 -8.66 -2.37
C ALA A 28 -0.61 -9.50 -2.78
N LEU A 29 -1.53 -9.75 -1.84
CA LEU A 29 -2.67 -10.63 -2.06
C LEU A 29 -3.97 -9.97 -1.60
N SER A 30 -4.92 -9.78 -2.52
CA SER A 30 -6.24 -9.26 -2.21
C SER A 30 -7.12 -10.37 -1.62
N LEU A 31 -7.30 -10.31 -0.31
CA LEU A 31 -8.04 -11.33 0.44
C LEU A 31 -9.53 -11.05 0.53
N THR A 32 -9.94 -9.77 0.44
CA THR A 32 -11.34 -9.36 0.47
C THR A 32 -11.50 -7.94 -0.08
N MET A 33 -12.66 -7.68 -0.70
CA MET A 33 -13.11 -6.34 -1.08
C MET A 33 -14.32 -5.89 -0.24
N TYR A 34 -14.57 -6.54 0.90
CA TYR A 34 -15.53 -6.08 1.88
C TYR A 34 -14.87 -5.13 2.88
N CYS A 35 -15.54 -4.02 3.16
CA CYS A 35 -15.19 -3.08 4.21
C CYS A 35 -16.41 -2.80 5.07
N ASN A 36 -16.19 -2.59 6.35
CA ASN A 36 -17.22 -2.17 7.30
C ASN A 36 -17.39 -0.65 7.35
N LEU A 37 -16.53 0.11 6.65
CA LEU A 37 -16.58 1.57 6.54
C LEU A 37 -16.83 2.00 5.09
N GLU A 38 -17.50 3.15 4.94
CA GLU A 38 -17.81 3.81 3.68
C GLU A 38 -17.09 5.17 3.61
N CYS A 39 -15.75 5.13 3.71
CA CYS A 39 -14.92 6.33 3.79
C CYS A 39 -15.14 7.24 2.56
N LYS A 40 -15.31 8.54 2.80
CA LYS A 40 -15.62 9.53 1.73
C LYS A 40 -14.56 9.63 0.64
N MET A 41 -13.29 9.32 0.95
CA MET A 41 -12.17 9.40 0.01
C MET A 41 -11.83 8.06 -0.65
N CYS A 42 -12.63 7.01 -0.47
CA CYS A 42 -12.35 5.66 -0.95
C CYS A 42 -13.58 5.05 -1.62
N SER A 43 -13.40 4.39 -2.76
CA SER A 43 -14.46 3.64 -3.46
C SER A 43 -14.29 2.12 -3.38
N VAL A 44 -13.24 1.63 -2.74
CA VAL A 44 -12.94 0.18 -2.67
C VAL A 44 -14.08 -0.59 -1.98
N TRP A 45 -14.73 0.00 -0.99
CA TRP A 45 -15.87 -0.58 -0.26
C TRP A 45 -17.10 -0.84 -1.14
N GLU A 46 -17.23 -0.17 -2.28
CA GLU A 46 -18.34 -0.37 -3.23
C GLU A 46 -18.23 -1.70 -3.98
N VAL A 47 -17.02 -2.27 -4.09
CA VAL A 47 -16.76 -3.49 -4.86
C VAL A 47 -17.45 -4.71 -4.25
N ARG A 48 -17.43 -4.89 -2.93
CA ARG A 48 -18.12 -5.93 -2.14
C ARG A 48 -17.97 -7.33 -2.73
N LYS A 49 -16.75 -7.78 -2.95
CA LYS A 49 -16.42 -9.11 -3.47
C LYS A 49 -15.51 -9.86 -2.50
N HIS A 50 -15.67 -11.18 -2.46
CA HIS A 50 -14.70 -12.05 -1.81
C HIS A 50 -13.41 -12.10 -2.66
N GLY A 51 -12.27 -12.23 -1.99
CA GLY A 51 -11.02 -12.60 -2.62
C GLY A 51 -10.94 -14.11 -2.86
N VAL A 52 -9.74 -14.59 -3.13
CA VAL A 52 -9.50 -16.03 -3.35
C VAL A 52 -9.91 -16.87 -2.13
N PRO A 53 -10.45 -18.10 -2.32
CA PRO A 53 -10.81 -19.00 -1.21
C PRO A 53 -9.61 -19.32 -0.31
N PHE A 54 -9.88 -19.76 0.93
CA PHE A 54 -8.88 -20.01 1.96
C PHE A 54 -7.76 -20.95 1.50
N GLU A 55 -8.12 -22.12 0.96
CA GLU A 55 -7.12 -23.10 0.53
C GLU A 55 -6.28 -22.59 -0.65
N LEU A 56 -6.91 -21.87 -1.60
CA LEU A 56 -6.18 -21.25 -2.69
C LEU A 56 -5.26 -20.11 -2.20
N ALA A 57 -5.70 -19.32 -1.22
CA ALA A 57 -4.85 -18.30 -0.61
C ALA A 57 -3.60 -18.95 0.03
N LYS A 58 -3.75 -20.04 0.78
CA LYS A 58 -2.64 -20.80 1.34
C LYS A 58 -1.70 -21.34 0.25
N GLN A 59 -2.25 -21.91 -0.82
CA GLN A 59 -1.46 -22.41 -1.95
C GLN A 59 -0.63 -21.29 -2.57
N VAL A 60 -1.26 -20.16 -2.91
CA VAL A 60 -0.58 -18.97 -3.48
C VAL A 60 0.52 -18.46 -2.55
N ILE A 61 0.27 -18.41 -1.25
CA ILE A 61 1.25 -18.01 -0.23
C ILE A 61 2.42 -19.00 -0.19
N ALA A 62 2.17 -20.32 -0.24
CA ALA A 62 3.20 -21.34 -0.27
C ALA A 62 4.05 -21.29 -1.55
N ASP A 63 3.40 -21.12 -2.70
CA ASP A 63 4.07 -21.03 -4.01
C ASP A 63 4.97 -19.78 -4.05
N ALA A 64 4.46 -18.63 -3.62
CA ALA A 64 5.25 -17.41 -3.51
C ALA A 64 6.44 -17.58 -2.55
N ARG A 65 6.25 -18.29 -1.42
CA ARG A 65 7.32 -18.61 -0.48
C ARG A 65 8.41 -19.46 -1.12
N SER A 66 8.03 -20.43 -1.94
CA SER A 66 8.97 -21.29 -2.68
C SER A 66 9.79 -20.51 -3.71
N LEU A 67 9.24 -19.43 -4.26
CA LEU A 67 9.95 -18.48 -5.13
C LEU A 67 10.84 -17.49 -4.36
N GLY A 68 10.80 -17.50 -3.02
CA GLY A 68 11.65 -16.67 -2.16
C GLY A 68 10.91 -15.60 -1.34
N ALA A 69 9.61 -15.41 -1.53
CA ALA A 69 8.85 -14.37 -0.83
C ALA A 69 9.00 -14.47 0.70
N THR A 70 9.32 -13.36 1.33
CA THR A 70 9.43 -13.24 2.79
C THR A 70 8.50 -12.16 3.34
N THR A 71 7.86 -11.39 2.47
CA THR A 71 6.88 -10.36 2.82
C THR A 71 5.52 -10.73 2.21
N LEU A 72 4.48 -10.75 3.04
CA LEU A 72 3.09 -10.83 2.62
C LEU A 72 2.41 -9.50 2.93
N THR A 73 1.74 -8.91 1.93
CA THR A 73 0.97 -7.68 2.07
C THR A 73 -0.49 -7.98 1.68
N PRO A 74 -1.35 -8.32 2.63
CA PRO A 74 -2.78 -8.35 2.39
C PRO A 74 -3.27 -6.95 2.00
N PHE A 75 -4.06 -6.85 0.94
CA PHE A 75 -4.60 -5.57 0.48
C PHE A 75 -6.04 -5.70 -0.02
N GLY A 76 -6.65 -4.59 -0.39
CA GLY A 76 -8.02 -4.50 -0.86
C GLY A 76 -8.85 -3.61 0.06
N ALA A 77 -9.87 -4.15 0.69
CA ALA A 77 -10.70 -3.44 1.67
C ALA A 77 -10.25 -3.73 3.12
N GLU A 78 -11.15 -4.07 4.03
CA GLU A 78 -10.79 -4.37 5.43
C GLU A 78 -10.55 -5.89 5.63
N SER A 79 -9.30 -6.28 5.77
CA SER A 79 -8.93 -7.70 5.86
C SER A 79 -9.56 -8.41 7.06
N PHE A 80 -9.82 -7.73 8.17
CA PHE A 80 -10.48 -8.29 9.36
C PHE A 80 -11.99 -8.55 9.18
N MET A 81 -12.58 -8.19 8.05
CA MET A 81 -13.92 -8.64 7.64
C MET A 81 -13.91 -10.11 7.19
N ARG A 82 -12.76 -10.65 6.85
CA ARG A 82 -12.59 -12.04 6.45
C ARG A 82 -12.38 -12.93 7.69
N LYS A 83 -13.26 -13.90 7.90
CA LYS A 83 -13.28 -14.73 9.14
C LYS A 83 -12.01 -15.56 9.34
N ASP A 84 -11.41 -16.05 8.26
CA ASP A 84 -10.20 -16.88 8.25
C ASP A 84 -8.90 -16.06 8.10
N PHE A 85 -8.99 -14.73 8.24
CA PHE A 85 -7.82 -13.86 8.03
C PHE A 85 -6.65 -14.17 8.97
N ILE A 86 -6.94 -14.38 10.25
CA ILE A 86 -5.89 -14.71 11.23
C ILE A 86 -5.28 -16.09 10.95
N ASP A 87 -6.08 -17.06 10.48
CA ASP A 87 -5.56 -18.38 10.10
C ASP A 87 -4.57 -18.26 8.91
N ILE A 88 -4.85 -17.36 7.96
CA ILE A 88 -3.93 -17.05 6.86
C ILE A 88 -2.62 -16.45 7.38
N LEU A 89 -2.67 -15.51 8.34
CA LEU A 89 -1.49 -14.90 8.92
C LEU A 89 -0.64 -15.91 9.69
N GLU A 90 -1.26 -16.74 10.53
CA GLU A 90 -0.58 -17.80 11.28
C GLU A 90 0.08 -18.81 10.33
N TYR A 91 -0.64 -19.20 9.25
CA TYR A 91 -0.08 -20.06 8.22
C TYR A 91 1.14 -19.42 7.54
N ALA A 92 1.02 -18.18 7.08
CA ALA A 92 2.15 -17.48 6.44
C ALA A 92 3.36 -17.37 7.38
N HIS A 93 3.12 -17.04 8.65
CA HIS A 93 4.17 -17.01 9.67
C HIS A 93 4.83 -18.39 9.84
N SER A 94 4.04 -19.47 9.93
CA SER A 94 4.53 -20.84 10.17
C SER A 94 5.43 -21.36 9.05
N ILE A 95 5.23 -20.92 7.80
CA ILE A 95 6.05 -21.30 6.64
C ILE A 95 7.20 -20.33 6.35
N GLY A 96 7.46 -19.37 7.26
CA GLY A 96 8.66 -18.54 7.25
C GLY A 96 8.54 -17.18 6.56
N TYR A 97 7.34 -16.61 6.46
CA TYR A 97 7.20 -15.19 6.17
C TYR A 97 7.70 -14.36 7.35
N ARG A 98 8.59 -13.39 7.08
CA ARG A 98 9.24 -12.57 8.10
C ARG A 98 8.53 -11.24 8.34
N LEU A 99 7.74 -10.79 7.37
CA LEU A 99 6.93 -9.57 7.44
C LEU A 99 5.54 -9.83 6.89
N LEU A 100 4.53 -9.63 7.75
CA LEU A 100 3.12 -9.61 7.41
C LEU A 100 2.64 -8.16 7.56
N SER A 101 2.67 -7.39 6.46
CA SER A 101 2.38 -5.96 6.46
C SER A 101 0.90 -5.72 6.20
N ILE A 102 0.16 -5.35 7.24
CA ILE A 102 -1.30 -5.26 7.21
C ILE A 102 -1.72 -3.79 7.37
N VAL A 103 -2.54 -3.29 6.45
CA VAL A 103 -3.24 -2.01 6.60
C VAL A 103 -4.67 -2.31 7.05
N SER A 104 -5.14 -1.61 8.08
CA SER A 104 -6.49 -1.77 8.63
C SER A 104 -7.03 -0.43 9.13
N ASN A 105 -8.35 -0.28 9.08
CA ASN A 105 -9.02 0.82 9.75
C ASN A 105 -9.06 0.65 11.30
N GLY A 106 -8.63 -0.50 11.81
CA GLY A 106 -8.52 -0.80 13.24
C GLY A 106 -9.83 -1.07 13.97
N THR A 107 -10.98 -0.90 13.31
CA THR A 107 -12.29 -0.92 14.01
C THR A 107 -12.90 -2.31 14.18
N MET A 108 -12.39 -3.31 13.41
CA MET A 108 -12.85 -4.70 13.46
C MET A 108 -11.91 -5.64 14.21
N ILE A 109 -10.78 -5.13 14.73
CA ILE A 109 -9.79 -5.93 15.44
C ILE A 109 -10.28 -6.18 16.87
N THR A 110 -10.50 -7.44 17.21
CA THR A 110 -10.94 -7.88 18.54
C THR A 110 -9.76 -8.28 19.43
N ASP A 111 -9.99 -8.40 20.74
CA ASP A 111 -8.96 -8.90 21.66
C ASP A 111 -8.50 -10.32 21.29
N ALA A 112 -9.41 -11.19 20.84
CA ALA A 112 -9.07 -12.53 20.34
C ALA A 112 -8.14 -12.49 19.11
N HIS A 113 -8.34 -11.52 18.20
CA HIS A 113 -7.42 -11.31 17.08
C HIS A 113 -6.04 -10.88 17.59
N LEU A 114 -5.98 -9.94 18.55
CA LEU A 114 -4.74 -9.44 19.12
C LEU A 114 -3.97 -10.54 19.85
N ASP A 115 -4.65 -11.39 20.63
CA ASP A 115 -4.04 -12.50 21.38
C ASP A 115 -3.40 -13.54 20.43
N ARG A 116 -4.00 -13.74 19.25
CA ARG A 116 -3.42 -14.60 18.19
C ARG A 116 -2.26 -13.91 17.50
N MET A 117 -2.39 -12.64 17.11
CA MET A 117 -1.32 -11.88 16.45
C MET A 117 -0.08 -11.68 17.33
N GLN A 118 -0.26 -11.58 18.65
CA GLN A 118 0.88 -11.51 19.59
C GLN A 118 1.82 -12.71 19.48
N ARG A 119 1.30 -13.89 19.07
CA ARG A 119 2.11 -15.08 18.79
C ARG A 119 2.77 -15.11 17.42
N CYS A 120 2.50 -14.11 16.59
CA CYS A 120 3.06 -13.97 15.25
C CYS A 120 3.94 -12.71 15.16
N PRO A 121 5.21 -12.76 15.61
CA PRO A 121 6.09 -11.59 15.68
C PRO A 121 6.42 -10.98 14.31
N SER A 122 6.08 -11.65 13.21
CA SER A 122 6.17 -11.13 11.84
C SER A 122 5.07 -10.11 11.50
N VAL A 123 3.99 -10.00 12.29
CA VAL A 123 2.89 -9.07 12.04
C VAL A 123 3.33 -7.63 12.30
N ARG A 124 2.98 -6.75 11.37
CA ARG A 124 3.10 -5.29 11.45
C ARG A 124 1.76 -4.68 11.02
N LEU A 125 1.12 -3.98 11.92
CA LEU A 125 -0.13 -3.27 11.64
C LEU A 125 0.13 -1.82 11.28
N ASN A 126 -0.52 -1.35 10.21
CA ASN A 126 -0.64 0.06 9.88
C ASN A 126 -2.10 0.45 10.08
N ILE A 127 -2.39 1.13 11.19
CA ILE A 127 -3.75 1.60 11.49
C ILE A 127 -3.97 2.95 10.83
N SER A 128 -5.02 3.03 10.02
CA SER A 128 -5.35 4.22 9.26
C SER A 128 -5.97 5.30 10.16
N ILE A 129 -5.31 6.47 10.26
CA ILE A 129 -5.78 7.66 10.97
C ILE A 129 -5.52 8.90 10.11
N ASP A 130 -6.57 9.62 9.72
CA ASP A 130 -6.48 10.78 8.82
C ASP A 130 -6.51 12.13 9.57
N GLY A 131 -5.69 12.26 10.59
CA GLY A 131 -5.57 13.51 11.38
C GLY A 131 -6.36 13.47 12.69
N PRO A 132 -6.75 14.62 13.25
CA PRO A 132 -7.47 14.68 14.52
C PRO A 132 -8.89 14.12 14.40
N ARG A 133 -9.53 13.87 15.55
CA ARG A 133 -10.83 13.21 15.67
C ARG A 133 -11.89 13.77 14.73
N ASP A 134 -12.03 15.08 14.68
CA ASP A 134 -13.04 15.77 13.87
C ASP A 134 -12.89 15.47 12.38
N ILE A 135 -11.67 15.52 11.87
CA ILE A 135 -11.36 15.20 10.46
C ILE A 135 -11.52 13.70 10.21
N HIS A 136 -10.95 12.86 11.07
CA HIS A 136 -11.01 11.42 10.88
C HIS A 136 -12.47 10.90 10.88
N ASP A 137 -13.26 11.32 11.85
CA ASP A 137 -14.65 10.87 11.97
C ASP A 137 -15.53 11.42 10.85
N GLU A 138 -15.24 12.64 10.35
CA GLU A 138 -15.91 13.15 9.16
C GLU A 138 -15.64 12.32 7.91
N LEU A 139 -14.40 11.86 7.74
CA LEU A 139 -13.95 11.10 6.59
C LEU A 139 -14.34 9.63 6.64
N ARG A 140 -14.26 9.00 7.81
CA ARG A 140 -14.42 7.54 7.98
C ARG A 140 -15.67 7.11 8.74
N GLY A 141 -16.36 8.04 9.39
CA GLY A 141 -17.57 7.81 10.16
C GLY A 141 -17.42 8.12 11.65
N ALA A 142 -18.50 8.56 12.25
CA ALA A 142 -18.54 8.98 13.66
C ALA A 142 -18.07 7.88 14.62
N GLY A 143 -17.18 8.22 15.55
CA GLY A 143 -16.63 7.32 16.56
C GLY A 143 -15.58 6.33 16.04
N MET A 144 -15.17 6.41 14.77
CA MET A 144 -14.16 5.50 14.22
C MET A 144 -12.76 5.85 14.70
N TYR A 145 -12.49 7.13 14.97
CA TYR A 145 -11.24 7.58 15.59
C TYR A 145 -10.98 6.86 16.91
N ASP A 146 -11.94 6.90 17.84
CA ASP A 146 -11.77 6.29 19.16
C ASP A 146 -11.55 4.78 19.09
N LYS A 147 -12.26 4.08 18.20
CA LYS A 147 -12.07 2.65 18.00
C LYS A 147 -10.68 2.32 17.48
N ALA A 148 -10.20 3.06 16.48
CA ALA A 148 -8.89 2.86 15.91
C ALA A 148 -7.76 3.15 16.91
N VAL A 149 -7.87 4.24 17.69
CA VAL A 149 -6.91 4.59 18.74
C VAL A 149 -6.94 3.57 19.88
N ALA A 150 -8.11 3.12 20.31
CA ALA A 150 -8.23 2.08 21.34
C ALA A 150 -7.55 0.77 20.89
N THR A 151 -7.72 0.39 19.62
CA THR A 151 -7.04 -0.78 19.04
C THR A 151 -5.52 -0.59 19.04
N ALA A 152 -5.01 0.57 18.63
CA ALA A 152 -3.58 0.88 18.65
C ALA A 152 -2.99 0.75 20.06
N ARG A 153 -3.65 1.31 21.08
CA ARG A 153 -3.23 1.17 22.48
C ARG A 153 -3.18 -0.30 22.95
N LYS A 154 -4.17 -1.10 22.54
CA LYS A 154 -4.20 -2.54 22.84
C LYS A 154 -3.06 -3.29 22.13
N CYS A 155 -2.68 -2.89 20.91
CA CYS A 155 -1.51 -3.45 20.21
C CYS A 155 -0.22 -3.16 20.98
N ILE A 156 0.01 -1.90 21.36
CA ILE A 156 1.21 -1.51 22.14
C ILE A 156 1.28 -2.28 23.45
N ALA A 157 0.17 -2.39 24.20
CA ALA A 157 0.11 -3.12 25.46
C ALA A 157 0.47 -4.62 25.33
N ARG A 158 0.31 -5.19 24.12
CA ARG A 158 0.65 -6.60 23.80
C ARG A 158 2.00 -6.77 23.10
N GLY A 159 2.74 -5.69 22.86
CA GLY A 159 4.00 -5.73 22.11
C GLY A 159 3.83 -6.03 20.60
N ILE A 160 2.63 -5.86 20.07
CA ILE A 160 2.38 -5.98 18.62
C ILE A 160 2.87 -4.72 17.93
N ALA A 161 3.72 -4.89 16.92
CA ALA A 161 4.25 -3.76 16.18
C ALA A 161 3.15 -3.06 15.39
N VAL A 162 2.98 -1.77 15.65
CA VAL A 162 1.97 -0.92 15.03
C VAL A 162 2.54 0.42 14.59
N ALA A 163 2.07 0.94 13.49
CA ALA A 163 2.31 2.29 12.98
C ALA A 163 0.97 2.95 12.64
N PHE A 164 0.93 4.27 12.59
CA PHE A 164 -0.19 4.98 12.00
C PHE A 164 0.08 5.32 10.53
N SER A 165 -1.00 5.34 9.73
CA SER A 165 -0.96 5.74 8.33
C SER A 165 -2.05 6.77 8.06
N GLY A 166 -1.66 7.95 7.57
CA GLY A 166 -2.57 9.02 7.17
C GLY A 166 -2.50 9.33 5.68
N VAL A 167 -3.53 9.97 5.16
CA VAL A 167 -3.57 10.42 3.77
C VAL A 167 -3.36 11.93 3.70
N ILE A 168 -2.42 12.37 2.84
CA ILE A 168 -2.20 13.78 2.51
C ILE A 168 -3.26 14.20 1.50
N MET A 169 -4.20 15.04 1.92
CA MET A 169 -5.25 15.61 1.10
C MET A 169 -5.60 17.01 1.61
N ARG A 170 -6.49 17.74 0.94
CA ARG A 170 -6.85 19.11 1.30
C ARG A 170 -7.25 19.27 2.78
N GLU A 171 -8.06 18.37 3.29
CA GLU A 171 -8.58 18.42 4.67
C GLU A 171 -7.51 18.12 5.71
N THR A 172 -6.56 17.24 5.40
CA THR A 172 -5.54 16.79 6.36
C THR A 172 -4.25 17.61 6.32
N LEU A 173 -3.90 18.19 5.17
CA LEU A 173 -2.65 18.92 4.96
C LEU A 173 -2.36 19.99 6.04
N PRO A 174 -3.36 20.79 6.50
CA PRO A 174 -3.11 21.82 7.53
C PRO A 174 -2.82 21.25 8.93
N ARG A 175 -3.10 19.96 9.17
CA ARG A 175 -3.09 19.36 10.51
C ARG A 175 -2.38 17.98 10.54
N LEU A 176 -1.38 17.76 9.69
CA LEU A 176 -0.64 16.50 9.60
C LEU A 176 0.07 16.14 10.92
N GLU A 177 0.56 17.14 11.68
CA GLU A 177 1.24 16.93 12.97
C GLU A 177 0.36 16.21 14.00
N ALA A 178 -0.96 16.32 13.90
CA ALA A 178 -1.86 15.63 14.82
C ALA A 178 -1.66 14.10 14.85
N LEU A 179 -1.22 13.51 13.73
CA LEU A 179 -0.88 12.09 13.67
C LEU A 179 0.42 11.78 14.42
N ILE A 180 1.40 12.69 14.36
CA ILE A 180 2.68 12.58 15.09
C ILE A 180 2.41 12.72 16.60
N ASP A 181 1.62 13.71 17.01
CA ASP A 181 1.24 13.91 18.41
C ASP A 181 0.50 12.69 18.98
N LEU A 182 -0.43 12.13 18.20
CA LEU A 182 -1.13 10.90 18.58
C LEU A 182 -0.15 9.71 18.69
N ALA A 183 0.81 9.60 17.79
CA ALA A 183 1.82 8.53 17.85
C ALA A 183 2.64 8.62 19.13
N VAL A 184 3.07 9.82 19.51
CA VAL A 184 3.77 10.05 20.80
C VAL A 184 2.88 9.69 21.99
N ASP A 185 1.63 10.14 22.01
CA ASP A 185 0.66 9.86 23.08
C ASP A 185 0.35 8.37 23.27
N VAL A 186 0.32 7.62 22.18
CA VAL A 186 0.08 6.16 22.20
C VAL A 186 1.37 5.35 22.43
N GLY A 187 2.54 5.94 22.19
CA GLY A 187 3.83 5.25 22.24
C GLY A 187 4.18 4.51 20.95
N ILE A 188 3.69 5.01 19.81
CA ILE A 188 3.98 4.45 18.48
C ILE A 188 5.23 5.13 17.90
N PRO A 189 6.27 4.37 17.50
CA PRO A 189 7.55 4.96 17.09
C PRO A 189 7.55 5.49 15.64
N SER A 190 6.54 5.16 14.84
CA SER A 190 6.56 5.51 13.41
C SER A 190 5.18 5.78 12.82
N VAL A 191 5.17 6.68 11.87
CA VAL A 191 3.98 7.03 11.07
C VAL A 191 4.30 7.00 9.57
N SER A 192 3.25 6.93 8.75
CA SER A 192 3.37 7.11 7.30
C SER A 192 2.34 8.09 6.79
N TYR A 193 2.69 8.78 5.73
CA TYR A 193 1.77 9.64 4.99
C TYR A 193 1.77 9.22 3.53
N GLN A 194 0.58 8.90 3.00
CA GLN A 194 0.39 8.57 1.59
C GLN A 194 -0.34 9.72 0.90
N PRO A 195 0.05 10.13 -0.31
CA PRO A 195 -0.72 11.12 -1.04
C PRO A 195 -2.10 10.55 -1.39
N PHE A 196 -3.12 11.39 -1.41
CA PHE A 196 -4.44 11.04 -1.92
C PHE A 196 -4.33 10.58 -3.38
N GLN A 197 -4.80 9.37 -3.66
CA GLN A 197 -4.71 8.75 -4.97
C GLN A 197 -6.11 8.68 -5.61
N THR A 198 -6.30 9.43 -6.68
CA THR A 198 -7.58 9.51 -7.42
C THR A 198 -7.99 8.17 -8.01
N GLU A 199 -7.03 7.30 -8.33
CA GLU A 199 -7.29 5.97 -8.87
C GLU A 199 -7.92 5.02 -7.84
N ILE A 200 -7.57 5.18 -6.56
CA ILE A 200 -8.16 4.42 -5.44
C ILE A 200 -9.52 5.01 -5.07
N ALA A 201 -9.67 6.32 -5.21
CA ALA A 201 -10.94 7.00 -4.99
C ALA A 201 -11.99 6.65 -6.06
N GLY A 202 -11.57 6.11 -7.22
CA GLY A 202 -12.47 5.72 -8.31
C GLY A 202 -13.24 6.89 -8.90
N SER A 203 -14.51 6.68 -9.19
CA SER A 203 -15.41 7.70 -9.74
C SER A 203 -16.13 8.53 -8.67
N HIS A 204 -15.60 8.58 -7.44
CA HIS A 204 -16.27 9.28 -6.35
C HIS A 204 -16.44 10.76 -6.68
N LYS A 205 -17.69 11.26 -6.59
CA LYS A 205 -18.05 12.66 -6.91
C LYS A 205 -17.34 13.71 -6.02
N ASP A 206 -16.80 13.28 -4.89
CA ASP A 206 -16.09 14.14 -3.93
C ASP A 206 -14.58 14.26 -4.19
N ILE A 207 -14.03 13.62 -5.26
CA ILE A 207 -12.61 13.73 -5.63
C ILE A 207 -12.11 15.19 -5.65
N PRO A 208 -12.84 16.16 -6.27
CA PRO A 208 -12.41 17.56 -6.27
C PRO A 208 -12.26 18.18 -4.88
N ARG A 209 -13.03 17.69 -3.90
CA ARG A 209 -12.94 18.13 -2.51
C ARG A 209 -11.59 17.76 -1.90
N PHE A 210 -11.10 16.55 -2.15
CA PHE A 210 -9.89 16.03 -1.52
C PHE A 210 -8.60 16.38 -2.27
N SER A 211 -8.72 16.79 -3.54
CA SER A 211 -7.57 17.15 -4.38
C SER A 211 -6.90 18.44 -3.93
N LEU A 212 -5.58 18.48 -4.04
CA LEU A 212 -4.74 19.64 -3.82
C LEU A 212 -4.33 20.34 -5.13
N ALA A 213 -4.91 19.98 -6.25
CA ALA A 213 -4.53 20.53 -7.57
C ALA A 213 -4.63 22.07 -7.67
N ALA A 214 -5.42 22.72 -6.80
CA ALA A 214 -5.53 24.18 -6.74
C ALA A 214 -4.49 24.82 -5.80
N GLU A 215 -3.76 24.04 -5.01
CA GLU A 215 -2.77 24.54 -4.07
C GLU A 215 -1.46 24.89 -4.77
N LYS A 216 -0.72 25.84 -4.21
CA LYS A 216 0.61 26.18 -4.70
C LYS A 216 1.59 25.07 -4.32
N ARG A 217 2.29 24.52 -5.28
CA ARG A 217 3.29 23.46 -5.10
C ARG A 217 4.27 23.77 -3.98
N ASP A 218 4.84 24.98 -3.98
CA ASP A 218 5.87 25.38 -3.02
C ASP A 218 5.33 25.47 -1.57
N ALA A 219 4.05 25.78 -1.40
CA ALA A 219 3.41 25.73 -0.08
C ALA A 219 3.30 24.30 0.44
N ILE A 220 3.03 23.32 -0.44
CA ILE A 220 3.01 21.90 -0.07
C ILE A 220 4.42 21.43 0.30
N VAL A 221 5.44 21.83 -0.49
CA VAL A 221 6.86 21.52 -0.19
C VAL A 221 7.23 22.03 1.20
N ALA A 222 7.00 23.33 1.48
CA ALA A 222 7.30 23.93 2.78
C ALA A 222 6.59 23.17 3.91
N ARG A 223 5.31 22.85 3.72
CA ARG A 223 4.50 22.13 4.71
C ARG A 223 5.01 20.73 5.03
N LEU A 224 5.51 20.00 4.03
CA LEU A 224 6.08 18.67 4.24
C LEU A 224 7.46 18.73 4.92
N HIS A 225 8.26 19.75 4.64
CA HIS A 225 9.52 19.98 5.38
C HIS A 225 9.25 20.31 6.86
N GLU A 226 8.30 21.21 7.14
CA GLU A 226 7.88 21.50 8.51
C GLU A 226 7.42 20.25 9.25
N LEU A 227 6.70 19.35 8.56
CA LEU A 227 6.26 18.07 9.11
C LEU A 227 7.43 17.14 9.45
N SER A 228 8.44 17.05 8.57
CA SER A 228 9.67 16.27 8.81
C SER A 228 10.42 16.79 10.03
N ASP A 229 10.66 18.09 10.09
CA ASP A 229 11.33 18.75 11.23
C ASP A 229 10.55 18.54 12.54
N TYR A 230 9.22 18.59 12.45
CA TYR A 230 8.35 18.35 13.61
C TYR A 230 8.45 16.91 14.11
N ALA A 231 8.42 15.94 13.20
CA ALA A 231 8.53 14.53 13.53
C ALA A 231 9.89 14.20 14.16
N GLU A 232 10.98 14.74 13.62
CA GLU A 232 12.33 14.58 14.17
C GLU A 232 12.42 15.10 15.61
N LYS A 233 11.92 16.31 15.88
CA LYS A 233 11.88 16.91 17.22
C LYS A 233 11.05 16.10 18.22
N ARG A 234 10.05 15.36 17.74
CA ARG A 234 9.18 14.50 18.56
C ARG A 234 9.69 13.05 18.68
N GLY A 235 10.79 12.71 17.99
CA GLY A 235 11.37 11.36 17.99
C GLY A 235 10.50 10.32 17.28
N VAL A 236 9.65 10.76 16.32
CA VAL A 236 8.77 9.89 15.54
C VAL A 236 9.34 9.71 14.13
N ASN A 237 9.50 8.47 13.69
CA ASN A 237 10.00 8.18 12.35
C ASN A 237 8.87 8.28 11.30
N VAL A 238 9.06 9.13 10.28
CA VAL A 238 8.18 9.19 9.11
C VAL A 238 8.77 8.33 8.00
N TYR A 239 8.40 7.03 7.94
CA TYR A 239 9.05 6.09 7.02
C TYR A 239 8.68 6.29 5.53
N THR A 240 7.76 7.21 5.21
CA THR A 240 7.45 7.65 3.83
C THR A 240 8.05 9.00 3.49
N GLU A 241 8.90 9.58 4.34
CA GLU A 241 9.51 10.91 4.15
C GLU A 241 10.25 11.04 2.82
N SER A 242 10.95 9.99 2.40
CA SER A 242 11.65 9.97 1.11
C SER A 242 10.73 10.17 -0.11
N LEU A 243 9.42 10.00 0.04
CA LEU A 243 8.44 10.30 -1.01
C LEU A 243 8.07 11.80 -1.06
N PHE A 244 8.37 12.56 -0.01
CA PHE A 244 7.93 13.96 0.12
C PHE A 244 8.43 14.85 -1.01
N GLY A 245 9.61 14.57 -1.56
CA GLY A 245 10.12 15.31 -2.73
C GLY A 245 9.24 15.19 -3.99
N ALA A 246 8.53 14.06 -4.15
CA ALA A 246 7.69 13.79 -5.32
C ALA A 246 6.18 14.05 -5.06
N VAL A 247 5.75 14.04 -3.78
CA VAL A 247 4.35 14.22 -3.38
C VAL A 247 3.75 15.54 -3.89
N PRO A 248 4.43 16.71 -3.81
CA PRO A 248 3.87 17.97 -4.29
C PRO A 248 3.54 17.96 -5.79
N ASP A 249 4.44 17.44 -6.62
CA ASP A 249 4.22 17.36 -8.07
C ASP A 249 3.08 16.40 -8.42
N TYR A 250 2.95 15.31 -7.66
CA TYR A 250 1.84 14.39 -7.84
C TYR A 250 0.50 15.02 -7.42
N LEU A 251 0.43 15.64 -6.24
CA LEU A 251 -0.81 16.22 -5.73
C LEU A 251 -1.32 17.42 -6.55
N VAL A 252 -0.40 18.19 -7.14
CA VAL A 252 -0.74 19.40 -7.91
C VAL A 252 -0.95 19.11 -9.39
N TYR A 253 -0.07 18.28 -9.99
CA TYR A 253 -0.03 18.09 -11.43
C TYR A 253 -0.41 16.65 -11.87
N GLY A 254 -0.69 15.75 -10.92
CA GLY A 254 -0.88 14.33 -11.21
C GLY A 254 0.39 13.62 -11.73
N LYS A 255 1.56 14.28 -11.59
CA LYS A 255 2.81 13.77 -12.11
C LYS A 255 3.38 12.69 -11.17
N ARG A 256 3.38 11.46 -11.65
CA ARG A 256 3.95 10.33 -10.92
C ARG A 256 5.45 10.23 -11.16
N PRO A 257 6.25 10.09 -10.09
CA PRO A 257 7.69 9.92 -10.25
C PRO A 257 8.01 8.53 -10.80
N ILE A 258 9.04 8.49 -11.63
CA ILE A 258 9.71 7.27 -12.04
C ILE A 258 11.12 7.35 -11.47
N PRO A 259 11.60 6.33 -10.73
CA PRO A 259 12.96 6.34 -10.19
C PRO A 259 14.00 6.47 -11.31
N LEU A 260 15.10 7.20 -11.08
CA LEU A 260 16.24 7.22 -12.00
C LEU A 260 16.77 5.79 -12.17
N GLY A 261 16.95 5.37 -13.43
CA GLY A 261 17.33 3.99 -13.76
C GLY A 261 16.15 3.01 -13.75
N GLY A 262 14.92 3.51 -13.62
CA GLY A 262 13.70 2.70 -13.67
C GLY A 262 13.28 2.09 -12.35
N CYS A 263 12.13 1.41 -12.36
CA CYS A 263 11.54 0.78 -11.18
C CYS A 263 11.87 -0.72 -11.14
N ASN A 264 12.40 -1.20 -10.02
CA ASN A 264 12.74 -2.61 -9.81
C ASN A 264 11.62 -3.42 -9.12
N VAL A 265 10.49 -2.81 -8.76
CA VAL A 265 9.39 -3.48 -8.05
C VAL A 265 8.88 -4.72 -8.80
N PRO A 266 8.65 -4.70 -10.12
CA PRO A 266 8.25 -5.89 -10.86
C PRO A 266 9.26 -7.07 -10.81
N SER A 267 10.51 -6.82 -10.45
CA SER A 267 11.53 -7.86 -10.28
C SER A 267 11.56 -8.47 -8.87
N ARG A 268 10.70 -8.00 -7.96
CA ARG A 268 10.72 -8.38 -6.54
C ARG A 268 9.34 -8.73 -5.99
N MET A 269 8.26 -8.33 -6.69
CA MET A 269 6.89 -8.38 -6.20
C MET A 269 5.98 -9.08 -7.20
N LEU A 270 5.00 -9.81 -6.67
CA LEU A 270 3.79 -10.19 -7.39
C LEU A 270 2.57 -9.68 -6.65
N LEU A 271 1.58 -9.26 -7.41
CA LEU A 271 0.26 -8.89 -6.91
C LEU A 271 -0.78 -9.86 -7.45
N VAL A 272 -1.61 -10.38 -6.57
CA VAL A 272 -2.79 -11.19 -6.91
C VAL A 272 -4.03 -10.45 -6.49
N ASP A 273 -4.87 -10.08 -7.44
CA ASP A 273 -6.11 -9.35 -7.16
C ASP A 273 -7.23 -10.27 -6.62
N TRP A 274 -8.36 -9.69 -6.28
CA TRP A 274 -9.50 -10.42 -5.73
C TRP A 274 -10.13 -11.43 -6.71
N ARG A 275 -9.89 -11.32 -8.01
CA ARG A 275 -10.31 -12.27 -9.06
C ARG A 275 -9.30 -13.40 -9.25
N GLY A 276 -8.16 -13.31 -8.59
CA GLY A 276 -7.04 -14.21 -8.79
C GLY A 276 -6.12 -13.83 -9.95
N ASP A 277 -6.35 -12.68 -10.59
CA ASP A 277 -5.49 -12.20 -11.66
C ASP A 277 -4.14 -11.72 -11.11
N ILE A 278 -3.06 -12.04 -11.83
CA ILE A 278 -1.67 -11.82 -11.41
C ILE A 278 -1.08 -10.64 -12.17
N TYR A 279 -0.50 -9.71 -11.42
CA TYR A 279 0.14 -8.49 -11.93
C TYR A 279 1.53 -8.29 -11.32
N PRO A 280 2.43 -7.53 -11.96
CA PRO A 280 3.79 -7.30 -11.47
C PRO A 280 3.87 -6.28 -10.32
N CYS A 281 2.87 -5.39 -10.18
CA CYS A 281 2.79 -4.40 -9.11
C CYS A 281 1.40 -3.74 -9.03
N PHE A 282 1.19 -2.85 -8.06
CA PHE A 282 -0.08 -2.14 -7.84
C PHE A 282 -0.50 -1.19 -8.99
N PHE A 283 0.46 -0.66 -9.75
CA PHE A 283 0.19 0.35 -10.78
C PHE A 283 0.27 -0.18 -12.22
N MET A 284 0.76 -1.40 -12.40
CA MET A 284 0.65 -2.16 -13.64
C MET A 284 -0.51 -3.15 -13.50
N GLY A 285 -1.74 -2.64 -13.50
CA GLY A 285 -2.97 -3.40 -13.26
C GLY A 285 -3.94 -3.40 -14.45
N ARG A 286 -3.47 -3.02 -15.66
CA ARG A 286 -4.28 -3.07 -16.87
C ARG A 286 -4.42 -4.50 -17.38
N GLU A 287 -5.47 -4.76 -18.16
CA GLU A 287 -5.68 -6.08 -18.79
C GLU A 287 -4.46 -6.54 -19.62
N SER A 288 -3.79 -5.62 -20.30
CA SER A 288 -2.57 -5.88 -21.06
C SER A 288 -1.34 -6.23 -20.21
N GLU A 289 -1.39 -5.96 -18.93
CA GLU A 289 -0.32 -6.20 -17.95
C GLU A 289 -0.61 -7.41 -17.06
N ARG A 290 -1.78 -8.07 -17.26
CA ARG A 290 -2.15 -9.30 -16.55
C ARG A 290 -1.29 -10.46 -17.03
N MET A 291 -0.52 -11.05 -16.13
CA MET A 291 0.42 -12.13 -16.44
C MET A 291 -0.22 -13.52 -16.41
N GLY A 292 -1.32 -13.69 -15.70
CA GLY A 292 -2.02 -14.97 -15.54
C GLY A 292 -3.09 -14.90 -14.46
N ASN A 293 -3.57 -16.07 -14.00
CA ASN A 293 -4.59 -16.16 -12.97
C ASN A 293 -4.37 -17.41 -12.10
N VAL A 294 -4.38 -17.27 -10.77
CA VAL A 294 -4.06 -18.33 -9.79
C VAL A 294 -5.02 -19.52 -9.81
N TYR A 295 -6.17 -19.43 -10.46
CA TYR A 295 -7.08 -20.55 -10.64
C TYR A 295 -6.66 -21.50 -11.77
N ARG A 296 -5.72 -21.11 -12.63
CA ARG A 296 -5.34 -21.85 -13.84
C ARG A 296 -3.85 -22.05 -13.99
N ASP A 297 -3.07 -21.10 -13.48
CA ASP A 297 -1.66 -20.97 -13.80
C ASP A 297 -0.80 -21.21 -12.55
N GLN A 298 0.34 -21.88 -12.71
CA GLN A 298 1.31 -22.05 -11.63
C GLN A 298 2.09 -20.75 -11.43
N LEU A 299 2.26 -20.31 -10.18
CA LEU A 299 2.93 -19.05 -9.86
C LEU A 299 4.40 -19.04 -10.32
N SER A 300 5.07 -20.21 -10.29
CA SER A 300 6.43 -20.39 -10.79
C SER A 300 6.55 -20.11 -12.29
N ASP A 301 5.58 -20.59 -13.08
CA ASP A 301 5.59 -20.40 -14.52
C ASP A 301 5.38 -18.94 -14.89
N ILE A 302 4.48 -18.27 -14.16
CA ILE A 302 4.24 -16.83 -14.29
C ILE A 302 5.50 -16.02 -13.95
N TRP A 303 6.17 -16.34 -12.82
CA TRP A 303 7.38 -15.65 -12.38
C TRP A 303 8.51 -15.71 -13.41
N HIS A 304 8.63 -16.85 -14.11
CA HIS A 304 9.66 -17.09 -15.12
C HIS A 304 9.21 -16.80 -16.56
N SER A 305 7.98 -16.37 -16.77
CA SER A 305 7.38 -16.14 -18.09
C SER A 305 8.07 -15.03 -18.88
N ILE A 306 7.95 -15.09 -20.21
CA ILE A 306 8.40 -14.03 -21.11
C ILE A 306 7.64 -12.73 -20.83
N MET A 307 6.33 -12.82 -20.58
CA MET A 307 5.49 -11.66 -20.25
C MET A 307 5.99 -10.92 -19.00
N HIS A 308 6.33 -11.64 -17.93
CA HIS A 308 6.88 -11.03 -16.72
C HIS A 308 8.22 -10.33 -17.00
N LYS A 309 9.13 -10.97 -17.75
CA LYS A 309 10.42 -10.36 -18.14
C LYS A 309 10.26 -9.10 -18.99
N GLN A 310 9.26 -9.07 -19.86
CA GLN A 310 8.92 -7.88 -20.65
C GLN A 310 8.42 -6.74 -19.78
N LEU A 311 7.52 -7.02 -18.79
CA LEU A 311 7.01 -6.04 -17.85
C LEU A 311 8.10 -5.52 -16.89
N GLN A 312 9.03 -6.38 -16.46
CA GLN A 312 10.22 -5.96 -15.72
C GLN A 312 11.08 -4.99 -16.55
N THR A 313 11.32 -5.31 -17.84
CA THR A 313 12.08 -4.45 -18.75
C THR A 313 11.35 -3.12 -18.97
N LEU A 314 10.04 -3.15 -19.14
CA LEU A 314 9.24 -1.95 -19.28
C LEU A 314 9.34 -1.04 -18.04
N ALA A 315 9.35 -1.63 -16.84
CA ALA A 315 9.48 -0.88 -15.59
C ALA A 315 10.85 -0.21 -15.41
N LEU A 316 11.89 -0.73 -16.05
CA LEU A 316 13.23 -0.12 -16.08
C LEU A 316 13.35 1.02 -17.11
N THR A 317 12.29 1.32 -17.83
CA THR A 317 12.23 2.38 -18.83
C THR A 317 11.26 3.48 -18.40
N GLU A 318 11.28 4.60 -19.08
CA GLU A 318 10.32 5.71 -18.87
C GLU A 318 8.85 5.34 -19.20
N ARG A 319 8.60 4.12 -19.66
CA ARG A 319 7.24 3.61 -19.92
C ARG A 319 6.52 3.09 -18.68
N CYS A 320 7.22 2.99 -17.53
CA CYS A 320 6.55 2.74 -16.25
C CYS A 320 5.51 3.83 -15.97
N PRO A 321 4.29 3.49 -15.50
CA PRO A 321 3.28 4.51 -15.17
C PRO A 321 3.69 5.42 -13.99
N GLY A 322 4.79 5.10 -13.29
CA GLY A 322 5.20 5.79 -12.08
C GLY A 322 4.29 5.48 -10.90
N CYS A 323 4.75 5.73 -9.70
CA CYS A 323 3.92 5.59 -8.50
C CYS A 323 4.49 6.36 -7.30
N LEU A 324 3.68 6.45 -6.23
CA LEU A 324 4.06 6.94 -4.92
C LEU A 324 3.65 5.93 -3.84
N ALA A 325 3.80 4.64 -4.12
CA ALA A 325 3.53 3.60 -3.14
C ALA A 325 4.79 3.26 -2.34
N ALA A 326 4.62 3.00 -1.05
CA ALA A 326 5.70 2.59 -0.15
C ALA A 326 6.33 1.21 -0.49
N CYS A 327 5.80 0.50 -1.48
CA CYS A 327 6.41 -0.71 -2.04
C CYS A 327 7.58 -0.42 -2.99
N SER A 328 7.69 0.80 -3.52
CA SER A 328 8.88 1.23 -4.25
C SER A 328 10.06 1.33 -3.28
N ASP A 329 11.26 0.94 -3.73
CA ASP A 329 12.45 1.03 -2.89
C ASP A 329 12.72 2.49 -2.55
N VAL A 330 12.44 2.84 -1.31
CA VAL A 330 12.52 4.20 -0.79
C VAL A 330 13.91 4.82 -0.99
N ARG A 331 14.96 3.97 -1.03
CA ARG A 331 16.34 4.41 -1.24
C ARG A 331 16.58 5.02 -2.64
N THR A 332 15.84 4.53 -3.65
CA THR A 332 15.96 5.04 -5.03
C THR A 332 15.41 6.45 -5.20
N PHE A 333 14.55 6.93 -4.31
CA PHE A 333 14.04 8.31 -4.34
C PHE A 333 14.91 9.29 -3.54
N ALA A 334 15.57 8.83 -2.47
CA ALA A 334 16.43 9.67 -1.62
C ALA A 334 17.74 10.07 -2.31
N GLU A 335 18.31 9.21 -3.14
CA GLU A 335 19.53 9.49 -3.88
C GLU A 335 19.34 10.58 -4.96
N ASN A 336 18.09 10.85 -5.35
CA ASN A 336 17.74 11.81 -6.41
C ASN A 336 17.34 13.20 -5.90
N ALA A 337 17.12 13.36 -4.59
CA ALA A 337 16.83 14.65 -3.98
C ALA A 337 18.10 15.44 -3.59
N ALA A 338 19.28 14.82 -3.69
CA ALA A 338 20.58 15.39 -3.33
C ALA A 338 21.46 15.80 -4.52
N GLY A 339 20.91 15.77 -5.76
CA GLY A 339 21.60 16.16 -7.00
C GLY A 339 21.02 17.43 -7.62
#